data_4adefb29565a88daa9e89fb83092b86b
#
_entry.id   4adefb29565a88daa9e89fb83092b86b
#
_cell.length_a   1.000
_cell.length_b   1.000
_cell.length_c   1.000
_cell.angle_alpha   90.00
_cell.angle_beta   90.00
_cell.angle_gamma   90.00
#
_symmetry.space_group_name_H-M   'P 1'
#
loop_
_entity.id
_entity.type
_entity.pdbx_description
1 polymer ?
#
loop_
_entity_poly.entity_id
_entity_poly.type
_entity_poly.pdbx_seq_one_letter_code
_entity_poly.pdbx_strand_id
1 'polypeptide(L)'
;AGQPLMLPAMPALGDVDEFLPGIIGAQGDDLPPAMDRVERHLILARLIQGMTIGGRAISPPQALSLSISLCTLLDQVSQSGGSPDGLADIIPDDFAHHWGDIRQFLDIIFQRWPDIAAQKHVMDPVQRSALLLSAQCDEWQQNPPAHPVIIAGSTGSLSSTRALMKTVMALPQGFIVLPGLPEMPFS
;
A
#
# COMPACT_ATOMS: atom_id res chain seq x y z
N ALA A 1 -31.46 24.71 23.73
CA ALA A 1 -30.67 23.54 24.11
C ALA A 1 -30.35 22.77 22.85
N GLY A 2 -29.04 22.78 22.44
CA GLY A 2 -28.60 22.02 21.25
C GLY A 2 -28.67 20.52 21.55
N GLN A 3 -29.25 19.76 20.67
CA GLN A 3 -29.17 18.30 20.71
C GLN A 3 -27.74 17.87 20.46
N PRO A 4 -27.19 16.87 21.14
CA PRO A 4 -25.89 16.33 20.82
C PRO A 4 -25.93 15.75 19.41
N LEU A 5 -25.04 16.22 18.54
CA LEU A 5 -24.89 15.71 17.18
C LEU A 5 -23.80 14.63 17.20
N MET A 6 -24.14 13.42 16.79
CA MET A 6 -23.13 12.39 16.55
C MET A 6 -22.40 12.75 15.24
N LEU A 7 -21.08 12.92 15.33
CA LEU A 7 -20.26 13.12 14.14
C LEU A 7 -20.18 11.80 13.34
N PRO A 8 -20.16 11.88 12.01
CA PRO A 8 -19.94 10.71 11.18
C PRO A 8 -18.52 10.13 11.44
N ALA A 9 -18.34 8.84 11.18
CA ALA A 9 -17.01 8.26 11.17
C ALA A 9 -16.18 8.89 10.03
N MET A 10 -15.00 9.42 10.36
CA MET A 10 -14.09 10.07 9.42
C MET A 10 -12.71 9.43 9.50
N PRO A 11 -12.56 8.16 9.07
CA PRO A 11 -11.27 7.50 9.07
C PRO A 11 -10.37 8.05 7.95
N ALA A 12 -9.06 8.06 8.19
CA ALA A 12 -8.11 8.39 7.14
C ALA A 12 -7.96 7.21 6.16
N LEU A 13 -7.84 7.50 4.86
CA LEU A 13 -7.60 6.45 3.85
C LEU A 13 -6.26 5.70 4.04
N GLY A 14 -5.37 6.22 4.89
CA GLY A 14 -4.14 5.51 5.29
C GLY A 14 -4.36 4.47 6.40
N ASP A 15 -5.48 4.53 7.11
CA ASP A 15 -5.76 3.69 8.27
C ASP A 15 -6.82 2.61 7.96
N VAL A 16 -6.91 2.21 6.69
CA VAL A 16 -7.90 1.23 6.21
C VAL A 16 -7.85 -0.10 6.99
N ASP A 17 -6.68 -0.49 7.47
CA ASP A 17 -6.50 -1.70 8.26
C ASP A 17 -7.25 -1.68 9.59
N GLU A 18 -7.52 -0.50 10.14
CA GLU A 18 -8.17 -0.35 11.44
C GLU A 18 -9.70 -0.38 11.32
N PHE A 19 -10.25 0.15 10.23
CA PHE A 19 -11.70 0.33 10.14
C PHE A 19 -12.40 -0.50 9.06
N LEU A 20 -11.74 -0.82 7.93
CA LEU A 20 -12.39 -1.57 6.85
C LEU A 20 -12.74 -3.01 7.21
N PRO A 21 -11.91 -3.79 7.93
CA PRO A 21 -12.28 -5.16 8.28
C PRO A 21 -13.64 -5.26 8.98
N GLY A 22 -13.95 -4.31 9.87
CA GLY A 22 -15.25 -4.25 10.55
C GLY A 22 -16.43 -3.85 9.64
N ILE A 23 -16.15 -3.25 8.47
CA ILE A 23 -17.18 -2.83 7.49
C ILE A 23 -17.38 -3.90 6.42
N ILE A 24 -16.29 -4.48 5.91
CA ILE A 24 -16.32 -5.49 4.84
C ILE A 24 -16.76 -6.86 5.38
N GLY A 25 -16.71 -7.07 6.71
CA GLY A 25 -17.09 -8.32 7.35
C GLY A 25 -16.14 -9.47 6.98
N ALA A 26 -16.68 -10.66 6.69
CA ALA A 26 -15.91 -11.88 6.50
C ALA A 26 -14.80 -11.77 5.43
N GLN A 27 -14.96 -10.95 4.39
CA GLN A 27 -13.93 -10.78 3.36
C GLN A 27 -12.67 -10.05 3.89
N GLY A 28 -12.84 -9.14 4.87
CA GLY A 28 -11.71 -8.46 5.52
C GLY A 28 -11.02 -9.33 6.57
N ASP A 29 -11.78 -10.20 7.24
CA ASP A 29 -11.28 -11.08 8.30
C ASP A 29 -10.45 -12.26 7.76
N ASP A 30 -10.67 -12.67 6.50
CA ASP A 30 -9.91 -13.75 5.86
C ASP A 30 -8.49 -13.33 5.42
N LEU A 31 -8.19 -12.03 5.38
CA LEU A 31 -6.86 -11.56 5.01
C LEU A 31 -5.88 -11.66 6.19
N PRO A 32 -4.65 -12.17 5.97
CA PRO A 32 -3.63 -12.16 6.99
C PRO A 32 -3.42 -10.75 7.56
N PRO A 33 -3.07 -10.61 8.85
CA PRO A 33 -2.82 -9.30 9.44
C PRO A 33 -1.63 -8.60 8.77
N ALA A 34 -1.63 -7.27 8.80
CA ALA A 34 -0.50 -6.49 8.33
C ALA A 34 0.74 -6.75 9.19
N MET A 35 1.89 -6.89 8.56
CA MET A 35 3.16 -6.95 9.28
C MET A 35 3.44 -5.61 9.95
N ASP A 36 3.98 -5.64 11.20
CA ASP A 36 4.43 -4.43 11.88
C ASP A 36 5.53 -3.72 11.08
N ARG A 37 5.46 -2.38 11.03
CA ARG A 37 6.40 -1.57 10.23
C ARG A 37 7.85 -1.71 10.71
N VAL A 38 8.07 -1.77 12.02
CA VAL A 38 9.42 -1.92 12.59
C VAL A 38 9.95 -3.32 12.31
N GLU A 39 9.12 -4.33 12.49
CA GLU A 39 9.46 -5.72 12.15
C GLU A 39 9.83 -5.85 10.68
N ARG A 40 9.07 -5.24 9.78
CA ARG A 40 9.36 -5.19 8.33
C ARG A 40 10.75 -4.64 8.03
N HIS A 41 11.08 -3.48 8.61
CA HIS A 41 12.41 -2.87 8.44
C HIS A 41 13.54 -3.77 8.98
N LEU A 42 13.34 -4.38 10.13
CA LEU A 42 14.36 -5.25 10.74
C LEU A 42 14.59 -6.53 9.93
N ILE A 43 13.55 -7.14 9.41
CA ILE A 43 13.67 -8.33 8.55
C ILE A 43 14.42 -7.97 7.27
N LEU A 44 14.02 -6.90 6.58
CA LEU A 44 14.68 -6.45 5.36
C LEU A 44 16.13 -6.05 5.62
N ALA A 45 16.43 -5.38 6.72
CA ALA A 45 17.80 -5.06 7.11
C ALA A 45 18.66 -6.34 7.32
N ARG A 46 18.11 -7.39 7.92
CA ARG A 46 18.81 -8.68 8.07
C ARG A 46 19.07 -9.36 6.73
N LEU A 47 18.12 -9.32 5.80
CA LEU A 47 18.31 -9.87 4.46
C LEU A 47 19.41 -9.11 3.71
N ILE A 48 19.42 -7.78 3.81
CA ILE A 48 20.44 -6.92 3.21
C ILE A 48 21.82 -7.15 3.84
N GLN A 49 21.91 -7.37 5.15
CA GLN A 49 23.18 -7.72 5.82
C GLN A 49 23.80 -9.01 5.31
N GLY A 50 23.01 -9.95 4.83
CA GLY A 50 23.50 -11.19 4.20
C GLY A 50 24.10 -11.00 2.81
N MET A 51 24.06 -9.77 2.27
CA MET A 51 24.57 -9.45 0.94
C MET A 51 25.97 -8.86 0.98
N THR A 52 26.61 -8.84 -0.18
CA THR A 52 27.85 -8.10 -0.42
C THR A 52 27.62 -7.13 -1.57
N ILE A 53 28.01 -5.87 -1.41
CA ILE A 53 27.96 -4.85 -2.47
C ILE A 53 29.39 -4.49 -2.85
N GLY A 54 29.73 -4.65 -4.12
CA GLY A 54 31.10 -4.40 -4.60
C GLY A 54 32.15 -5.25 -3.87
N GLY A 55 31.79 -6.48 -3.46
CA GLY A 55 32.67 -7.39 -2.71
C GLY A 55 32.87 -7.02 -1.24
N ARG A 56 32.13 -6.07 -0.68
CA ARG A 56 32.21 -5.64 0.72
C ARG A 56 30.94 -6.02 1.47
N ALA A 57 31.09 -6.51 2.70
CA ALA A 57 29.98 -6.78 3.59
C ALA A 57 29.31 -5.45 4.02
N ILE A 58 27.98 -5.47 4.12
CA ILE A 58 27.17 -4.31 4.51
C ILE A 58 27.16 -4.21 6.04
N SER A 59 27.50 -3.04 6.57
CA SER A 59 27.44 -2.80 8.01
C SER A 59 25.98 -2.68 8.50
N PRO A 60 25.69 -2.99 9.80
CA PRO A 60 24.34 -2.89 10.33
C PRO A 60 23.67 -1.53 10.13
N PRO A 61 24.32 -0.36 10.34
CA PRO A 61 23.70 0.93 10.06
C PRO A 61 23.37 1.14 8.58
N GLN A 62 24.25 0.68 7.68
CA GLN A 62 24.00 0.75 6.24
C GLN A 62 22.82 -0.15 5.83
N ALA A 63 22.75 -1.37 6.36
CA ALA A 63 21.65 -2.29 6.10
C ALA A 63 20.30 -1.71 6.55
N LEU A 64 20.26 -1.04 7.71
CA LEU A 64 19.05 -0.37 8.18
C LEU A 64 18.66 0.80 7.27
N SER A 65 19.60 1.63 6.85
CA SER A 65 19.32 2.72 5.91
C SER A 65 18.80 2.20 4.56
N LEU A 66 19.43 1.15 4.03
CA LEU A 66 18.99 0.51 2.78
C LEU A 66 17.63 -0.17 2.93
N SER A 67 17.30 -0.72 4.10
CA SER A 67 15.97 -1.32 4.33
C SER A 67 14.85 -0.29 4.23
N ILE A 68 15.07 0.95 4.67
CA ILE A 68 14.09 2.05 4.53
C ILE A 68 13.84 2.36 3.04
N SER A 69 14.91 2.47 2.26
CA SER A 69 14.79 2.70 0.80
C SER A 69 14.12 1.52 0.10
N LEU A 70 14.43 0.29 0.51
CA LEU A 70 13.81 -0.91 -0.04
C LEU A 70 12.33 -1.01 0.32
N CYS A 71 11.92 -0.65 1.54
CA CYS A 71 10.51 -0.53 1.90
C CYS A 71 9.78 0.46 0.99
N THR A 72 10.38 1.63 0.76
CA THR A 72 9.79 2.64 -0.13
C THR A 72 9.60 2.11 -1.55
N LEU A 73 10.58 1.36 -2.06
CA LEU A 73 10.49 0.73 -3.39
C LEU A 73 9.38 -0.33 -3.44
N LEU A 74 9.31 -1.21 -2.43
CA LEU A 74 8.25 -2.21 -2.30
C LEU A 74 6.86 -1.56 -2.27
N ASP A 75 6.73 -0.47 -1.51
CA ASP A 75 5.49 0.30 -1.44
C ASP A 75 5.11 0.87 -2.81
N GLN A 76 6.06 1.45 -3.54
CA GLN A 76 5.83 2.00 -4.88
C GLN A 76 5.43 0.91 -5.88
N VAL A 77 6.09 -0.25 -5.87
CA VAL A 77 5.74 -1.39 -6.73
C VAL A 77 4.32 -1.87 -6.42
N SER A 78 3.99 -2.08 -5.15
CA SER A 78 2.65 -2.51 -4.73
C SER A 78 1.57 -1.49 -5.10
N GLN A 79 1.85 -0.19 -4.98
CA GLN A 79 0.92 0.90 -5.28
C GLN A 79 0.69 1.12 -6.78
N SER A 80 1.69 0.83 -7.60
CA SER A 80 1.58 0.98 -9.07
C SER A 80 0.77 -0.13 -9.71
N GLY A 81 0.46 -1.20 -8.97
CA GLY A 81 -0.17 -2.41 -9.52
C GLY A 81 0.78 -3.18 -10.46
N GLY A 82 2.07 -2.82 -10.44
CA GLY A 82 3.11 -3.49 -11.21
C GLY A 82 3.40 -4.88 -10.64
N SER A 83 3.54 -5.85 -11.55
CA SER A 83 4.12 -7.14 -11.18
C SER A 83 5.63 -6.97 -11.00
N PRO A 84 6.20 -7.62 -9.99
CA PRO A 84 7.65 -7.73 -9.86
C PRO A 84 8.35 -8.22 -11.14
N ASP A 85 7.70 -9.09 -11.89
CA ASP A 85 8.23 -9.66 -13.13
C ASP A 85 8.51 -8.60 -14.22
N GLY A 86 7.73 -7.50 -14.24
CA GLY A 86 7.94 -6.39 -15.16
C GLY A 86 9.18 -5.54 -14.87
N LEU A 87 9.75 -5.60 -13.66
CA LEU A 87 10.99 -4.88 -13.33
C LEU A 87 12.23 -5.59 -13.92
N ALA A 88 12.19 -6.90 -14.05
CA ALA A 88 13.30 -7.66 -14.63
C ALA A 88 13.51 -7.34 -16.12
N ASP A 89 12.44 -6.96 -16.82
CA ASP A 89 12.48 -6.65 -18.26
C ASP A 89 12.91 -5.20 -18.56
N ILE A 90 12.95 -4.33 -17.56
CA ILE A 90 13.24 -2.88 -17.75
C ILE A 90 14.74 -2.56 -17.61
N ILE A 91 15.55 -3.49 -17.10
CA ILE A 91 16.95 -3.20 -16.79
C ILE A 91 17.83 -3.37 -18.04
N PRO A 92 18.47 -2.29 -18.55
CA PRO A 92 19.31 -2.36 -19.73
C PRO A 92 20.57 -3.22 -19.52
N ASP A 93 21.00 -3.92 -20.58
CA ASP A 93 22.18 -4.78 -20.59
C ASP A 93 23.51 -4.06 -20.26
N ASP A 94 23.56 -2.75 -20.37
CA ASP A 94 24.76 -1.93 -20.10
C ASP A 94 25.21 -1.87 -18.65
N PHE A 95 24.39 -2.35 -17.69
CA PHE A 95 24.70 -2.37 -16.27
C PHE A 95 25.35 -3.68 -15.78
N ALA A 96 25.91 -4.47 -16.67
CA ALA A 96 26.46 -5.82 -16.40
C ALA A 96 27.45 -5.90 -15.20
N HIS A 97 28.21 -4.86 -14.91
CA HIS A 97 29.18 -4.84 -13.79
C HIS A 97 28.55 -4.69 -12.40
N HIS A 98 27.34 -4.09 -12.30
CA HIS A 98 26.59 -3.95 -11.05
C HIS A 98 25.43 -4.96 -10.94
N TRP A 99 25.30 -5.83 -11.95
CA TRP A 99 24.17 -6.75 -12.08
C TRP A 99 24.05 -7.75 -10.94
N GLY A 100 25.19 -8.22 -10.40
CA GLY A 100 25.20 -9.15 -9.29
C GLY A 100 24.53 -8.55 -8.03
N ASP A 101 24.84 -7.30 -7.74
CA ASP A 101 24.30 -6.61 -6.57
C ASP A 101 22.79 -6.32 -6.75
N ILE A 102 22.39 -5.89 -7.94
CA ILE A 102 20.97 -5.63 -8.29
C ILE A 102 20.15 -6.92 -8.21
N ARG A 103 20.66 -8.04 -8.76
CA ARG A 103 19.97 -9.34 -8.70
C ARG A 103 19.76 -9.82 -7.27
N GLN A 104 20.69 -9.57 -6.36
CA GLN A 104 20.52 -9.91 -4.94
C GLN A 104 19.40 -9.10 -4.30
N PHE A 105 19.29 -7.80 -4.61
CA PHE A 105 18.17 -6.96 -4.15
C PHE A 105 16.83 -7.43 -4.71
N LEU A 106 16.79 -7.77 -6.00
CA LEU A 106 15.58 -8.28 -6.64
C LEU A 106 15.15 -9.63 -6.04
N ASP A 107 16.11 -10.53 -5.74
CA ASP A 107 15.83 -11.79 -5.04
C ASP A 107 15.17 -11.58 -3.68
N ILE A 108 15.62 -10.58 -2.91
CA ILE A 108 14.97 -10.21 -1.66
C ILE A 108 13.52 -9.79 -1.89
N ILE A 109 13.28 -8.92 -2.87
CA ILE A 109 11.94 -8.36 -3.14
C ILE A 109 10.98 -9.45 -3.63
N PHE A 110 11.44 -10.28 -4.56
CA PHE A 110 10.55 -11.14 -5.35
C PHE A 110 10.38 -12.55 -4.79
N GLN A 111 11.36 -13.03 -4.04
CA GLN A 111 11.33 -14.39 -3.51
C GLN A 111 11.36 -14.41 -1.99
N ARG A 112 12.38 -13.85 -1.38
CA ARG A 112 12.57 -14.00 0.08
C ARG A 112 11.54 -13.26 0.90
N TRP A 113 11.17 -12.05 0.49
CA TRP A 113 10.19 -11.25 1.22
C TRP A 113 8.79 -11.89 1.22
N PRO A 114 8.20 -12.30 0.07
CA PRO A 114 6.94 -13.01 0.05
C PRO A 114 6.95 -14.31 0.85
N ASP A 115 8.04 -15.10 0.77
CA ASP A 115 8.18 -16.34 1.51
C ASP A 115 8.18 -16.12 3.04
N ILE A 116 8.88 -15.08 3.51
CA ILE A 116 8.91 -14.74 4.94
C ILE A 116 7.53 -14.26 5.41
N ALA A 117 6.85 -13.43 4.63
CA ALA A 117 5.50 -12.97 4.95
C ALA A 117 4.53 -14.15 5.04
N ALA A 118 4.59 -15.08 4.09
CA ALA A 118 3.77 -16.29 4.09
C ALA A 118 4.07 -17.20 5.30
N GLN A 119 5.35 -17.44 5.63
CA GLN A 119 5.75 -18.25 6.80
C GLN A 119 5.29 -17.64 8.13
N LYS A 120 5.24 -16.33 8.22
CA LYS A 120 4.78 -15.61 9.41
C LYS A 120 3.25 -15.47 9.47
N HIS A 121 2.53 -15.89 8.44
CA HIS A 121 1.09 -15.68 8.29
C HIS A 121 0.70 -14.19 8.40
N VAL A 122 1.51 -13.32 7.82
CA VAL A 122 1.28 -11.88 7.73
C VAL A 122 1.37 -11.41 6.28
N MET A 123 0.90 -10.21 6.04
CA MET A 123 0.91 -9.59 4.71
C MET A 123 1.67 -8.27 4.74
N ASP A 124 2.22 -7.87 3.61
CA ASP A 124 2.78 -6.53 3.45
C ASP A 124 1.68 -5.47 3.70
N PRO A 125 1.94 -4.45 4.55
CA PRO A 125 0.92 -3.47 4.92
C PRO A 125 0.27 -2.77 3.72
N VAL A 126 1.07 -2.39 2.72
CA VAL A 126 0.57 -1.67 1.54
C VAL A 126 -0.25 -2.59 0.64
N GLN A 127 0.20 -3.83 0.47
CA GLN A 127 -0.56 -4.84 -0.28
C GLN A 127 -1.89 -5.14 0.40
N ARG A 128 -1.89 -5.30 1.73
CA ARG A 128 -3.11 -5.55 2.49
C ARG A 128 -4.11 -4.40 2.37
N SER A 129 -3.64 -3.16 2.54
CA SER A 129 -4.48 -1.97 2.36
C SER A 129 -5.09 -1.90 0.96
N ALA A 130 -4.34 -2.24 -0.08
CA ALA A 130 -4.85 -2.26 -1.46
C ALA A 130 -5.94 -3.32 -1.65
N LEU A 131 -5.77 -4.52 -1.06
CA LEU A 131 -6.77 -5.59 -1.12
C LEU A 131 -8.04 -5.23 -0.35
N LEU A 132 -7.92 -4.62 0.83
CA LEU A 132 -9.07 -4.14 1.60
C LEU A 132 -9.87 -3.08 0.83
N LEU A 133 -9.19 -2.12 0.19
CA LEU A 133 -9.85 -1.13 -0.65
C LEU A 133 -10.52 -1.76 -1.87
N SER A 134 -9.92 -2.80 -2.47
CA SER A 134 -10.54 -3.54 -3.57
C SER A 134 -11.80 -4.26 -3.11
N ALA A 135 -11.72 -5.00 -2.00
CA ALA A 135 -12.86 -5.69 -1.42
C ALA A 135 -14.01 -4.72 -1.06
N GLN A 136 -13.67 -3.52 -0.57
CA GLN A 136 -14.67 -2.48 -0.33
C GLN A 136 -15.33 -1.98 -1.62
N CYS A 137 -14.57 -1.85 -2.69
CA CYS A 137 -15.14 -1.49 -4.00
C CYS A 137 -16.13 -2.56 -4.48
N ASP A 138 -15.76 -3.84 -4.37
CA ASP A 138 -16.58 -4.96 -4.79
C ASP A 138 -17.87 -5.05 -3.96
N GLU A 139 -17.77 -4.87 -2.64
CA GLU A 139 -18.92 -4.85 -1.74
C GLU A 139 -19.89 -3.71 -2.10
N TRP A 140 -19.41 -2.50 -2.29
CA TRP A 140 -20.26 -1.35 -2.63
C TRP A 140 -20.85 -1.41 -4.03
N GLN A 141 -20.26 -2.14 -4.95
CA GLN A 141 -20.86 -2.41 -6.27
C GLN A 141 -22.02 -3.39 -6.18
N GLN A 142 -21.93 -4.38 -5.28
CA GLN A 142 -22.97 -5.39 -5.07
C GLN A 142 -24.07 -4.87 -4.12
N ASN A 143 -23.67 -4.20 -3.06
CA ASN A 143 -24.49 -3.72 -1.97
C ASN A 143 -24.25 -2.22 -1.72
N PRO A 144 -24.80 -1.31 -2.55
CA PRO A 144 -24.62 0.11 -2.35
C PRO A 144 -25.14 0.59 -0.99
N PRO A 145 -24.34 1.37 -0.22
CA PRO A 145 -24.78 1.88 1.08
C PRO A 145 -25.97 2.83 0.94
N ALA A 146 -26.91 2.72 1.89
CA ALA A 146 -28.11 3.60 1.94
C ALA A 146 -27.80 4.99 2.52
N HIS A 147 -26.60 5.22 3.03
CA HIS A 147 -26.16 6.50 3.59
C HIS A 147 -25.14 7.18 2.66
N PRO A 148 -24.95 8.52 2.79
CA PRO A 148 -23.93 9.21 2.02
C PRO A 148 -22.51 8.70 2.31
N VAL A 149 -21.71 8.52 1.26
CA VAL A 149 -20.28 8.23 1.34
C VAL A 149 -19.50 9.38 0.73
N ILE A 150 -18.59 9.96 1.50
CA ILE A 150 -17.84 11.15 1.10
C ILE A 150 -16.34 10.84 1.21
N ILE A 151 -15.60 10.98 0.11
CA ILE A 151 -14.14 11.00 0.13
C ILE A 151 -13.68 12.44 -0.01
N ALA A 152 -12.92 12.93 0.97
CA ALA A 152 -12.42 14.29 0.97
C ALA A 152 -10.88 14.33 1.09
N GLY A 153 -10.24 15.32 0.44
CA GLY A 153 -8.83 15.61 0.60
C GLY A 153 -7.86 14.66 -0.12
N SER A 154 -8.36 13.70 -0.90
CA SER A 154 -7.52 12.79 -1.68
C SER A 154 -7.42 13.21 -3.14
N THR A 155 -6.21 13.10 -3.71
CA THR A 155 -5.94 13.35 -5.14
C THR A 155 -6.10 12.09 -6.00
N GLY A 156 -6.29 10.91 -5.39
CA GLY A 156 -6.36 9.63 -6.11
C GLY A 156 -5.05 9.25 -6.80
N SER A 157 -3.90 9.65 -6.24
CA SER A 157 -2.58 9.33 -6.80
C SER A 157 -2.28 7.83 -6.78
N LEU A 158 -2.73 7.12 -5.73
CA LEU A 158 -2.61 5.67 -5.64
C LEU A 158 -3.70 4.98 -6.46
N SER A 159 -3.34 3.87 -7.12
CA SER A 159 -4.26 3.10 -7.98
C SER A 159 -5.48 2.58 -7.22
N SER A 160 -5.28 2.03 -6.01
CA SER A 160 -6.35 1.53 -5.14
C SER A 160 -7.27 2.65 -4.66
N THR A 161 -6.71 3.78 -4.24
CA THR A 161 -7.49 4.97 -3.86
C THR A 161 -8.30 5.52 -5.03
N ARG A 162 -7.71 5.54 -6.23
CA ARG A 162 -8.41 5.97 -7.45
C ARG A 162 -9.56 5.04 -7.81
N ALA A 163 -9.39 3.73 -7.64
CA ALA A 163 -10.46 2.76 -7.84
C ALA A 163 -11.61 3.00 -6.86
N LEU A 164 -11.31 3.20 -5.57
CA LEU A 164 -12.31 3.52 -4.56
C LEU A 164 -13.05 4.82 -4.89
N MET A 165 -12.35 5.88 -5.29
CA MET A 165 -12.99 7.14 -5.69
C MET A 165 -13.94 6.94 -6.87
N LYS A 166 -13.57 6.14 -7.88
CA LYS A 166 -14.46 5.82 -9.01
C LYS A 166 -15.70 5.06 -8.54
N THR A 167 -15.54 4.10 -7.64
CA THR A 167 -16.66 3.36 -7.05
C THR A 167 -17.59 4.30 -6.29
N VAL A 168 -17.06 5.18 -5.44
CA VAL A 168 -17.86 6.15 -4.70
C VAL A 168 -18.59 7.11 -5.63
N MET A 169 -17.97 7.57 -6.71
CA MET A 169 -18.65 8.43 -7.71
C MET A 169 -19.83 7.74 -8.40
N ALA A 170 -19.82 6.42 -8.47
CA ALA A 170 -20.91 5.64 -9.06
C ALA A 170 -22.04 5.33 -8.07
N LEU A 171 -21.84 5.57 -6.76
CA LEU A 171 -22.88 5.35 -5.75
C LEU A 171 -24.00 6.38 -5.86
N PRO A 172 -25.26 6.01 -5.53
CA PRO A 172 -26.40 6.94 -5.53
C PRO A 172 -26.19 8.17 -4.62
N GLN A 173 -25.45 8.04 -3.54
CA GLN A 173 -25.13 9.09 -2.58
C GLN A 173 -23.61 9.20 -2.34
N GLY A 174 -22.82 9.07 -3.42
CA GLY A 174 -21.37 9.19 -3.37
C GLY A 174 -20.90 10.61 -3.69
N PHE A 175 -19.95 11.14 -2.93
CA PHE A 175 -19.41 12.48 -3.12
C PHE A 175 -17.87 12.47 -3.03
N ILE A 176 -17.22 13.27 -3.90
CA ILE A 176 -15.77 13.48 -3.87
C ILE A 176 -15.49 14.95 -3.67
N VAL A 177 -14.68 15.27 -2.67
CA VAL A 177 -14.18 16.63 -2.40
C VAL A 177 -12.67 16.63 -2.65
N LEU A 178 -12.26 17.20 -3.78
CA LEU A 178 -10.85 17.28 -4.16
C LEU A 178 -10.15 18.46 -3.46
N PRO A 179 -8.89 18.29 -3.03
CA PRO A 179 -8.11 19.40 -2.48
C PRO A 179 -7.65 20.35 -3.60
N GLY A 180 -7.51 21.63 -3.29
CA GLY A 180 -6.72 22.57 -4.09
C GLY A 180 -7.35 23.14 -5.37
N LEU A 181 -8.66 23.10 -5.54
CA LEU A 181 -9.29 23.97 -6.52
C LEU A 181 -9.31 25.41 -5.95
N PRO A 182 -8.63 26.37 -6.59
CA PRO A 182 -8.75 27.77 -6.18
C PRO A 182 -10.22 28.18 -6.31
N GLU A 183 -10.73 28.93 -5.32
CA GLU A 183 -12.03 29.56 -5.43
C GLU A 183 -12.02 30.41 -6.72
N MET A 184 -12.74 29.97 -7.74
CA MET A 184 -13.02 30.82 -8.88
C MET A 184 -13.98 31.89 -8.40
N PRO A 185 -13.62 33.17 -8.49
CA PRO A 185 -14.59 34.21 -8.17
C PRO A 185 -15.77 34.04 -9.13
N PHE A 186 -16.92 33.78 -8.57
CA PHE A 186 -18.17 33.81 -9.32
C PHE A 186 -18.36 35.25 -9.85
N SER A 187 -18.22 35.43 -11.13
CA SER A 187 -18.55 36.66 -11.86
C SER A 187 -20.03 36.79 -12.11
#